data_500ed57b1fc3ebd4ec57688010e93273
#
_entry.id   500ed57b1fc3ebd4ec57688010e93273
#
_cell.length_a   1.000
_cell.length_b   1.000
_cell.length_c   1.000
_cell.angle_alpha   90.00
_cell.angle_beta   90.00
_cell.angle_gamma   90.00
#
_symmetry.space_group_name_H-M   'P 1'
#
loop_
_entity.id
_entity.type
_entity.pdbx_description
1 polymer ?
#
loop_
_entity_poly.entity_id
_entity_poly.type
_entity_poly.pdbx_seq_one_letter_code
_entity_poly.pdbx_strand_id
1 'polypeptide(L)'
;MCTVSFIPADGKVFITSNRDENAQRPLALAPLREERGHYSFVGPKDALAGGTWIALRNDGRALVLLNGAIEKHRPQPPYRKSRGQIFWDVFATDDPLTTFDRIDLQNIEPFTMVLWQKDELHELRWDGRTKTQKQKDAGTAHLWSSCTLYTSENRRYRETFFQQWLAAQRQYSVPAIHAFHLYTDPGGNKDHDIRIDRMGKMLTVSVSCLEMSRQKSTFHYADLLQVQHHSLSL
;
A
#
# COMPACT_ATOMS: atom_id res chain seq x y z
N MET A 1 5.30 5.61 1.95
CA MET A 1 4.76 4.51 1.13
C MET A 1 4.36 5.02 -0.21
N CYS A 2 4.71 4.29 -1.29
CA CYS A 2 4.88 5.02 -2.51
C CYS A 2 4.41 4.36 -3.79
N THR A 3 4.29 3.04 -3.83
CA THR A 3 3.74 2.32 -4.98
C THR A 3 2.86 1.19 -4.49
N VAL A 4 1.64 1.11 -5.02
CA VAL A 4 0.71 0.01 -4.76
C VAL A 4 0.20 -0.50 -6.09
N SER A 5 0.23 -1.81 -6.28
CA SER A 5 -0.44 -2.48 -7.41
C SER A 5 -1.57 -3.38 -6.92
N PHE A 6 -2.62 -3.46 -7.71
CA PHE A 6 -3.72 -4.41 -7.62
C PHE A 6 -3.76 -5.21 -8.91
N ILE A 7 -3.72 -6.53 -8.82
CA ILE A 7 -3.72 -7.42 -10.00
C ILE A 7 -4.69 -8.57 -9.74
N PRO A 8 -5.86 -8.60 -10.42
CA PRO A 8 -6.74 -9.75 -10.43
C PRO A 8 -6.23 -10.78 -11.44
N ALA A 9 -6.10 -12.04 -11.06
CA ALA A 9 -5.67 -13.10 -11.95
C ALA A 9 -6.05 -14.50 -11.44
N ASP A 10 -6.59 -15.33 -12.31
CA ASP A 10 -6.82 -16.76 -12.06
C ASP A 10 -7.61 -17.06 -10.77
N GLY A 11 -8.65 -16.27 -10.49
CA GLY A 11 -9.46 -16.41 -9.27
C GLY A 11 -8.77 -15.95 -8.00
N LYS A 12 -7.64 -15.25 -8.13
CA LYS A 12 -6.89 -14.60 -7.04
C LYS A 12 -6.85 -13.09 -7.23
N VAL A 13 -6.52 -12.41 -6.15
CA VAL A 13 -6.18 -10.99 -6.15
C VAL A 13 -4.82 -10.82 -5.49
N PHE A 14 -3.95 -10.05 -6.12
CA PHE A 14 -2.67 -9.64 -5.56
C PHE A 14 -2.71 -8.13 -5.28
N ILE A 15 -2.43 -7.75 -4.03
CA ILE A 15 -2.24 -6.35 -3.65
C ILE A 15 -0.83 -6.21 -3.12
N THR A 16 0.00 -5.42 -3.81
CA THR A 16 1.42 -5.30 -3.48
C THR A 16 1.77 -3.85 -3.20
N SER A 17 2.56 -3.61 -2.17
CA SER A 17 2.96 -2.28 -1.72
C SER A 17 4.44 -2.19 -1.43
N ASN A 18 5.13 -1.19 -2.03
CA ASN A 18 6.44 -0.75 -1.57
C ASN A 18 6.28 0.15 -0.35
N ARG A 19 7.16 0.00 0.63
CA ARG A 19 7.38 1.00 1.67
C ARG A 19 8.63 1.79 1.35
N ASP A 20 8.45 2.99 0.83
CA ASP A 20 9.57 3.93 0.67
C ASP A 20 9.63 4.83 1.90
N GLU A 21 10.78 4.91 2.52
CA GLU A 21 10.93 5.56 3.82
C GLU A 21 12.29 6.23 3.95
N ASN A 22 12.40 7.21 4.85
CA ASN A 22 13.67 7.80 5.22
C ASN A 22 14.57 6.72 5.86
N ALA A 23 15.82 6.63 5.40
CA ALA A 23 16.79 5.63 5.88
C ALA A 23 17.09 5.75 7.39
N GLN A 24 16.86 6.92 7.97
CA GLN A 24 17.04 7.15 9.41
C GLN A 24 15.83 6.76 10.27
N ARG A 25 14.69 6.40 9.61
CA ARG A 25 13.51 5.94 10.36
C ARG A 25 13.78 4.56 10.95
N PRO A 26 13.39 4.30 12.20
CA PRO A 26 13.48 2.97 12.78
C PRO A 26 12.85 1.90 11.90
N LEU A 27 13.46 0.72 11.86
CA LEU A 27 12.95 -0.42 11.12
C LEU A 27 11.51 -0.74 11.56
N ALA A 28 10.69 -1.16 10.61
CA ALA A 28 9.37 -1.67 10.94
C ALA A 28 9.48 -3.01 11.66
N LEU A 29 8.54 -3.29 12.54
CA LEU A 29 8.37 -4.64 13.06
C LEU A 29 7.83 -5.54 11.96
N ALA A 30 8.40 -6.73 11.85
CA ALA A 30 7.95 -7.73 10.89
C ALA A 30 6.45 -8.02 11.04
N PRO A 31 5.78 -8.49 9.97
CA PRO A 31 4.36 -8.84 10.05
C PRO A 31 4.11 -9.88 11.14
N LEU A 32 3.10 -9.62 11.94
CA LEU A 32 2.61 -10.55 12.95
C LEU A 32 1.08 -10.49 13.00
N ARG A 33 0.51 -11.50 13.64
CA ARG A 33 -0.94 -11.53 13.89
C ARG A 33 -1.25 -10.64 15.09
N GLU A 34 -2.22 -9.75 14.92
CA GLU A 34 -2.70 -8.84 15.95
C GLU A 34 -4.23 -8.90 16.01
N GLU A 35 -4.78 -9.03 17.24
CA GLU A 35 -6.23 -8.99 17.46
C GLU A 35 -6.68 -7.58 17.76
N ARG A 36 -7.77 -7.13 17.09
CA ARG A 36 -8.43 -5.84 17.34
C ARG A 36 -9.95 -6.04 17.29
N GLY A 37 -10.58 -5.93 18.46
CA GLY A 37 -11.99 -6.30 18.61
C GLY A 37 -12.15 -7.80 18.36
N HIS A 38 -13.04 -8.15 17.44
CA HIS A 38 -13.31 -9.54 17.06
C HIS A 38 -12.62 -9.95 15.73
N TYR A 39 -11.76 -9.09 15.20
CA TYR A 39 -11.00 -9.37 13.99
C TYR A 39 -9.54 -9.65 14.28
N SER A 40 -9.00 -10.58 13.51
CA SER A 40 -7.57 -10.91 13.45
C SER A 40 -6.95 -10.31 12.20
N PHE A 41 -5.81 -9.67 12.36
CA PHE A 41 -5.08 -8.99 11.29
C PHE A 41 -3.67 -9.52 11.16
N VAL A 42 -3.14 -9.51 9.94
CA VAL A 42 -1.71 -9.69 9.68
C VAL A 42 -1.18 -8.47 8.96
N GLY A 43 -0.11 -7.89 9.49
CA GLY A 43 0.56 -6.76 8.88
C GLY A 43 1.81 -6.34 9.65
N PRO A 44 2.71 -5.56 9.01
CA PRO A 44 3.87 -4.97 9.68
C PRO A 44 3.43 -3.79 10.55
N LYS A 45 4.28 -3.39 11.50
CA LYS A 45 4.02 -2.25 12.38
C LYS A 45 5.11 -1.21 12.29
N ASP A 46 4.73 0.05 12.14
CA ASP A 46 5.66 1.17 12.25
C ASP A 46 6.11 1.32 13.70
N ALA A 47 7.39 1.08 13.96
CA ALA A 47 7.92 1.08 15.33
C ALA A 47 7.82 2.45 16.03
N LEU A 48 7.85 3.55 15.27
CA LEU A 48 7.80 4.90 15.82
C LEU A 48 6.35 5.36 16.06
N ALA A 49 5.47 5.18 15.08
CA ALA A 49 4.11 5.72 15.12
C ALA A 49 3.06 4.70 15.62
N GLY A 50 3.43 3.43 15.79
CA GLY A 50 2.55 2.36 16.27
C GLY A 50 1.43 1.96 15.30
N GLY A 51 1.37 2.57 14.11
CA GLY A 51 0.40 2.27 13.06
C GLY A 51 0.91 1.26 12.04
N THR A 52 0.13 1.04 10.99
CA THR A 52 0.52 0.23 9.83
C THR A 52 0.19 0.94 8.53
N TRP A 53 0.59 0.34 7.41
CA TRP A 53 0.31 0.85 6.07
C TRP A 53 -0.31 -0.21 5.16
N ILE A 54 -0.32 -1.47 5.58
CA ILE A 54 -0.93 -2.58 4.86
C ILE A 54 -1.29 -3.66 5.86
N ALA A 55 -2.49 -4.18 5.76
CA ALA A 55 -2.91 -5.32 6.56
C ALA A 55 -3.94 -6.18 5.82
N LEU A 56 -3.89 -7.46 6.12
CA LEU A 56 -4.87 -8.47 5.77
C LEU A 56 -5.72 -8.77 7.00
N ARG A 57 -7.04 -8.88 6.83
CA ARG A 57 -7.99 -9.24 7.88
C ARG A 57 -8.51 -10.66 7.67
N ASN A 58 -8.85 -11.35 8.75
CA ASN A 58 -9.26 -12.75 8.72
C ASN A 58 -10.55 -13.05 7.94
N ASP A 59 -11.34 -12.03 7.59
CA ASP A 59 -12.52 -12.16 6.73
C ASP A 59 -12.23 -11.88 5.25
N GLY A 60 -10.96 -11.88 4.84
CA GLY A 60 -10.52 -11.67 3.47
C GLY A 60 -10.48 -10.22 3.01
N ARG A 61 -10.72 -9.25 3.90
CA ARG A 61 -10.52 -7.83 3.58
C ARG A 61 -9.05 -7.45 3.68
N ALA A 62 -8.66 -6.48 2.85
CA ALA A 62 -7.32 -5.90 2.84
C ALA A 62 -7.38 -4.39 2.71
N LEU A 63 -6.49 -3.69 3.39
CA LEU A 63 -6.33 -2.25 3.28
C LEU A 63 -4.87 -1.89 3.09
N VAL A 64 -4.62 -0.94 2.18
CA VAL A 64 -3.30 -0.34 1.95
C VAL A 64 -3.41 1.18 2.02
N LEU A 65 -2.42 1.81 2.63
CA LEU A 65 -2.33 3.26 2.83
C LEU A 65 -1.18 3.82 2.01
N LEU A 66 -1.42 4.91 1.26
CA LEU A 66 -0.40 5.72 0.60
C LEU A 66 -0.40 7.15 1.17
N ASN A 67 0.78 7.74 1.21
CA ASN A 67 0.94 9.15 1.58
C ASN A 67 0.47 10.07 0.46
N GLY A 68 -0.31 11.11 0.83
CA GLY A 68 -0.90 12.07 -0.09
C GLY A 68 -2.15 11.56 -0.81
N ALA A 69 -2.87 12.46 -1.42
CA ALA A 69 -4.12 12.17 -2.12
C ALA A 69 -3.98 12.35 -3.64
N ILE A 70 -4.16 13.55 -4.15
CA ILE A 70 -4.15 13.85 -5.59
C ILE A 70 -2.86 14.57 -5.98
N GLU A 71 -2.54 15.63 -5.24
CA GLU A 71 -1.38 16.47 -5.46
C GLU A 71 -0.48 16.51 -4.23
N LYS A 72 0.78 16.90 -4.44
CA LYS A 72 1.73 17.07 -3.34
C LYS A 72 1.27 18.25 -2.48
N HIS A 73 1.04 17.98 -1.21
CA HIS A 73 0.71 19.00 -0.22
C HIS A 73 1.96 19.46 0.55
N ARG A 74 1.87 20.65 1.14
CA ARG A 74 2.86 21.13 2.11
C ARG A 74 2.47 20.61 3.49
N PRO A 75 3.34 19.86 4.19
CA PRO A 75 3.05 19.43 5.56
C PRO A 75 2.76 20.60 6.50
N GLN A 76 1.79 20.43 7.39
CA GLN A 76 1.37 21.44 8.37
C GLN A 76 1.24 20.79 9.77
N PRO A 77 2.35 20.31 10.36
CA PRO A 77 2.32 19.76 11.71
C PRO A 77 2.04 20.86 12.76
N PRO A 78 1.56 20.48 13.97
CA PRO A 78 1.33 19.10 14.41
C PRO A 78 0.00 18.53 13.87
N TYR A 79 0.01 17.25 13.51
CA TYR A 79 -1.21 16.53 13.16
C TYR A 79 -1.81 15.81 14.38
N ARG A 80 -3.12 15.68 14.45
CA ARG A 80 -3.85 15.07 15.56
C ARG A 80 -3.57 13.58 15.74
N LYS A 81 -3.47 12.85 14.62
CA LYS A 81 -3.10 11.43 14.57
C LYS A 81 -2.21 11.15 13.35
N SER A 82 -1.42 10.10 13.44
CA SER A 82 -0.72 9.59 12.25
C SER A 82 -1.70 8.90 11.28
N ARG A 83 -1.39 8.93 9.99
CA ARG A 83 -2.18 8.22 8.96
C ARG A 83 -2.29 6.72 9.24
N GLY A 84 -1.23 6.11 9.80
CA GLY A 84 -1.23 4.70 10.20
C GLY A 84 -2.17 4.39 11.37
N GLN A 85 -2.45 5.37 12.24
CA GLN A 85 -3.49 5.24 13.27
C GLN A 85 -4.88 5.38 12.66
N ILE A 86 -5.09 6.33 11.72
CA ILE A 86 -6.33 6.44 10.95
C ILE A 86 -6.62 5.16 10.15
N PHE A 87 -5.57 4.49 9.64
CA PHE A 87 -5.71 3.17 9.01
C PHE A 87 -6.48 2.20 9.93
N TRP A 88 -6.08 2.11 11.19
CA TRP A 88 -6.74 1.23 12.16
C TRP A 88 -8.14 1.72 12.55
N ASP A 89 -8.32 3.03 12.74
CA ASP A 89 -9.63 3.61 13.03
C ASP A 89 -10.68 3.25 11.96
N VAL A 90 -10.25 3.09 10.70
CA VAL A 90 -11.11 2.69 9.59
C VAL A 90 -11.20 1.17 9.45
N PHE A 91 -10.07 0.46 9.46
CA PHE A 91 -10.02 -0.94 9.05
C PHE A 91 -10.43 -1.94 10.13
N ALA A 92 -10.31 -1.57 11.40
CA ALA A 92 -10.70 -2.43 12.52
C ALA A 92 -12.22 -2.35 12.83
N THR A 93 -13.03 -1.93 11.88
CA THR A 93 -14.49 -1.80 12.02
C THR A 93 -15.23 -2.78 11.11
N ASP A 94 -16.50 -3.00 11.39
CA ASP A 94 -17.37 -3.90 10.60
C ASP A 94 -17.60 -3.37 9.18
N ASP A 95 -17.70 -2.04 9.06
CA ASP A 95 -17.90 -1.36 7.78
C ASP A 95 -16.88 -0.22 7.58
N PRO A 96 -15.73 -0.54 6.98
CA PRO A 96 -14.69 0.46 6.70
C PRO A 96 -15.14 1.61 5.80
N LEU A 97 -16.05 1.38 4.84
CA LEU A 97 -16.55 2.45 3.95
C LEU A 97 -17.38 3.47 4.70
N THR A 98 -18.37 3.00 5.47
CA THR A 98 -19.18 3.88 6.32
C THR A 98 -18.32 4.57 7.38
N THR A 99 -17.34 3.87 7.95
CA THR A 99 -16.42 4.47 8.93
C THR A 99 -15.59 5.57 8.31
N PHE A 100 -15.01 5.35 7.12
CA PHE A 100 -14.26 6.38 6.41
C PHE A 100 -15.12 7.61 6.09
N ASP A 101 -16.39 7.41 5.73
CA ASP A 101 -17.30 8.51 5.47
C ASP A 101 -17.57 9.38 6.72
N ARG A 102 -17.72 8.74 7.87
CA ARG A 102 -18.11 9.40 9.13
C ARG A 102 -16.93 9.91 9.97
N ILE A 103 -15.74 9.29 9.87
CA ILE A 103 -14.60 9.66 10.71
C ILE A 103 -14.20 11.13 10.51
N ASP A 104 -13.95 11.83 11.60
CA ASP A 104 -13.37 13.17 11.54
C ASP A 104 -11.90 13.12 11.13
N LEU A 105 -11.56 13.76 10.00
CA LEU A 105 -10.20 13.84 9.45
C LEU A 105 -9.62 15.26 9.54
N GLN A 106 -10.26 16.18 10.26
CA GLN A 106 -9.66 17.49 10.50
C GLN A 106 -8.28 17.34 11.15
N ASN A 107 -7.34 18.14 10.69
CA ASN A 107 -5.93 18.11 11.13
C ASN A 107 -5.29 16.72 11.02
N ILE A 108 -5.64 15.98 9.98
CA ILE A 108 -4.97 14.75 9.55
C ILE A 108 -4.27 15.00 8.21
N GLU A 109 -3.04 14.54 8.09
CA GLU A 109 -2.26 14.67 6.86
C GLU A 109 -2.92 13.92 5.70
N PRO A 110 -2.95 14.50 4.45
CA PRO A 110 -3.59 13.87 3.29
C PRO A 110 -3.07 12.45 2.99
N PHE A 111 -4.00 11.57 2.58
CA PHE A 111 -3.70 10.18 2.27
C PHE A 111 -4.65 9.57 1.23
N THR A 112 -4.24 8.44 0.68
CA THR A 112 -5.06 7.54 -0.12
C THR A 112 -5.07 6.16 0.54
N MET A 113 -6.22 5.51 0.61
CA MET A 113 -6.37 4.11 1.00
C MET A 113 -6.93 3.32 -0.18
N VAL A 114 -6.42 2.10 -0.36
CA VAL A 114 -6.94 1.11 -1.30
C VAL A 114 -7.53 -0.02 -0.46
N LEU A 115 -8.84 -0.18 -0.53
CA LEU A 115 -9.59 -1.16 0.24
C LEU A 115 -10.12 -2.25 -0.70
N TRP A 116 -9.79 -3.49 -0.38
CA TRP A 116 -10.40 -4.68 -0.94
C TRP A 116 -11.37 -5.29 0.06
N GLN A 117 -12.63 -5.47 -0.33
CA GLN A 117 -13.65 -6.13 0.48
C GLN A 117 -14.78 -6.70 -0.38
N LYS A 118 -15.28 -7.89 -0.06
CA LYS A 118 -16.47 -8.50 -0.70
C LYS A 118 -16.38 -8.51 -2.22
N ASP A 119 -15.22 -8.87 -2.78
CA ASP A 119 -14.90 -8.86 -4.21
C ASP A 119 -15.01 -7.47 -4.88
N GLU A 120 -14.96 -6.39 -4.10
CA GLU A 120 -14.97 -5.00 -4.55
C GLU A 120 -13.67 -4.29 -4.19
N LEU A 121 -13.23 -3.41 -5.10
CA LEU A 121 -12.05 -2.56 -4.94
C LEU A 121 -12.49 -1.10 -4.77
N HIS A 122 -12.04 -0.46 -3.70
CA HIS A 122 -12.37 0.92 -3.40
C HIS A 122 -11.11 1.76 -3.21
N GLU A 123 -11.14 2.98 -3.73
CA GLU A 123 -10.16 4.02 -3.49
C GLU A 123 -10.79 5.07 -2.59
N LEU A 124 -10.19 5.27 -1.41
CA LEU A 124 -10.63 6.24 -0.41
C LEU A 124 -9.56 7.31 -0.31
N ARG A 125 -9.90 8.58 -0.46
CA ARG A 125 -8.95 9.68 -0.38
C ARG A 125 -9.40 10.76 0.59
N TRP A 126 -8.43 11.28 1.34
CA TRP A 126 -8.51 12.50 2.11
C TRP A 126 -7.48 13.49 1.57
N ASP A 127 -7.89 14.61 1.03
CA ASP A 127 -6.99 15.61 0.44
C ASP A 127 -6.59 16.73 1.42
N GLY A 128 -7.06 16.66 2.67
CA GLY A 128 -6.89 17.70 3.69
C GLY A 128 -8.14 18.59 3.86
N ARG A 129 -9.14 18.43 3.00
CA ARG A 129 -10.40 19.20 3.02
C ARG A 129 -11.61 18.32 2.73
N THR A 130 -11.50 17.44 1.76
CA THR A 130 -12.60 16.64 1.23
C THR A 130 -12.24 15.16 1.24
N LYS A 131 -13.19 14.34 1.64
CA LYS A 131 -13.15 12.89 1.46
C LYS A 131 -13.75 12.52 0.12
N THR A 132 -13.15 11.54 -0.55
CA THR A 132 -13.73 10.92 -1.74
C THR A 132 -13.65 9.42 -1.63
N GLN A 133 -14.70 8.74 -2.07
CA GLN A 133 -14.76 7.29 -2.22
C GLN A 133 -15.07 6.97 -3.67
N LYS A 134 -14.28 6.09 -4.28
CA LYS A 134 -14.49 5.62 -5.66
C LYS A 134 -14.38 4.12 -5.70
N GLN A 135 -15.41 3.45 -6.16
CA GLN A 135 -15.31 2.06 -6.57
C GLN A 135 -14.48 1.97 -7.85
N LYS A 136 -13.54 1.04 -7.89
CA LYS A 136 -12.67 0.76 -9.02
C LYS A 136 -13.10 -0.56 -9.65
N ASP A 137 -12.83 -0.72 -10.93
CA ASP A 137 -13.05 -1.99 -11.60
C ASP A 137 -12.13 -3.07 -11.02
N ALA A 138 -12.69 -4.03 -10.29
CA ALA A 138 -11.96 -5.14 -9.69
C ALA A 138 -11.53 -6.21 -10.72
N GLY A 139 -12.01 -6.15 -11.94
CA GLY A 139 -11.62 -7.04 -13.05
C GLY A 139 -10.35 -6.57 -13.77
N THR A 140 -9.84 -5.36 -13.50
CA THR A 140 -8.65 -4.80 -14.15
C THR A 140 -7.54 -4.51 -13.16
N ALA A 141 -6.30 -4.52 -13.67
CA ALA A 141 -5.15 -4.18 -12.85
C ALA A 141 -5.01 -2.65 -12.67
N HIS A 142 -4.60 -2.22 -11.48
CA HIS A 142 -4.42 -0.82 -11.12
C HIS A 142 -3.06 -0.58 -10.48
N LEU A 143 -2.51 0.63 -10.69
CA LEU A 143 -1.31 1.10 -10.03
C LEU A 143 -1.58 2.46 -9.36
N TRP A 144 -1.12 2.62 -8.13
CA TRP A 144 -1.09 3.90 -7.43
C TRP A 144 0.34 4.27 -7.09
N SER A 145 0.71 5.51 -7.33
CA SER A 145 1.98 6.07 -6.93
C SER A 145 1.75 7.33 -6.09
N SER A 146 2.44 7.42 -4.94
CA SER A 146 2.27 8.52 -4.01
C SER A 146 2.59 9.87 -4.65
N CYS A 147 1.67 10.81 -4.59
CA CYS A 147 1.88 12.18 -5.08
C CYS A 147 2.88 13.00 -4.24
N THR A 148 3.25 12.51 -3.04
CA THR A 148 4.23 13.20 -2.21
C THR A 148 5.67 12.96 -2.66
N LEU A 149 5.94 11.85 -3.39
CA LEU A 149 7.27 11.49 -3.87
C LEU A 149 7.45 11.60 -5.37
N TYR A 150 6.38 11.48 -6.14
CA TYR A 150 6.44 11.44 -7.60
C TYR A 150 5.68 12.61 -8.21
N THR A 151 6.30 13.24 -9.22
CA THR A 151 5.62 14.22 -10.08
C THR A 151 4.48 13.55 -10.87
N SER A 152 3.60 14.34 -11.45
CA SER A 152 2.55 13.83 -12.35
C SER A 152 3.12 13.09 -13.57
N GLU A 153 4.28 13.53 -14.07
CA GLU A 153 4.99 12.91 -15.18
C GLU A 153 5.54 11.53 -14.77
N ASN A 154 6.26 11.44 -13.63
CA ASN A 154 6.78 10.19 -13.12
C ASN A 154 5.66 9.18 -12.82
N ARG A 155 4.52 9.65 -12.31
CA ARG A 155 3.35 8.77 -12.08
C ARG A 155 2.80 8.20 -13.40
N ARG A 156 2.67 9.02 -14.45
CA ARG A 156 2.25 8.56 -15.79
C ARG A 156 3.24 7.56 -16.39
N TYR A 157 4.55 7.83 -16.28
CA TYR A 157 5.56 6.87 -16.72
C TYR A 157 5.38 5.52 -16.01
N ARG A 158 5.22 5.50 -14.69
CA ARG A 158 5.06 4.30 -13.88
C ARG A 158 3.79 3.52 -14.25
N GLU A 159 2.69 4.22 -14.54
CA GLU A 159 1.45 3.63 -15.04
C GLU A 159 1.65 2.98 -16.40
N THR A 160 2.30 3.69 -17.34
CA THR A 160 2.60 3.14 -18.69
C THR A 160 3.53 1.93 -18.58
N PHE A 161 4.59 2.01 -17.78
CA PHE A 161 5.51 0.90 -17.55
C PHE A 161 4.80 -0.31 -16.92
N PHE A 162 3.91 -0.09 -15.98
CA PHE A 162 3.09 -1.14 -15.39
C PHE A 162 2.22 -1.85 -16.44
N GLN A 163 1.55 -1.10 -17.31
CA GLN A 163 0.75 -1.68 -18.39
C GLN A 163 1.61 -2.50 -19.38
N GLN A 164 2.80 -2.01 -19.73
CA GLN A 164 3.75 -2.74 -20.57
C GLN A 164 4.22 -4.04 -19.89
N TRP A 165 4.54 -3.95 -18.59
CA TRP A 165 4.93 -5.12 -17.82
C TRP A 165 3.79 -6.15 -17.74
N LEU A 166 2.55 -5.71 -17.48
CA LEU A 166 1.37 -6.59 -17.46
C LEU A 166 1.19 -7.34 -18.79
N ALA A 167 1.31 -6.63 -19.91
CA ALA A 167 1.16 -7.20 -21.25
C ALA A 167 2.24 -8.25 -21.59
N ALA A 168 3.41 -8.15 -20.96
CA ALA A 168 4.52 -9.08 -21.15
C ALA A 168 4.41 -10.35 -20.26
N GLN A 169 3.53 -10.36 -19.25
CA GLN A 169 3.38 -11.51 -18.36
C GLN A 169 2.47 -12.57 -18.97
N ARG A 170 2.87 -13.84 -18.85
CA ARG A 170 2.01 -15.00 -19.17
C ARG A 170 1.22 -15.48 -17.97
N GLN A 171 1.73 -15.27 -16.78
CA GLN A 171 1.13 -15.68 -15.52
C GLN A 171 1.58 -14.72 -14.41
N TYR A 172 0.67 -14.39 -13.50
CA TYR A 172 0.99 -13.57 -12.35
C TYR A 172 1.26 -14.46 -11.12
N SER A 173 2.36 -14.17 -10.44
CA SER A 173 2.79 -14.84 -9.23
C SER A 173 3.46 -13.85 -8.28
N VAL A 174 3.53 -14.18 -7.00
CA VAL A 174 4.21 -13.34 -6.01
C VAL A 174 5.66 -13.02 -6.44
N PRO A 175 6.50 -13.97 -6.91
CA PRO A 175 7.84 -13.66 -7.40
C PRO A 175 7.86 -12.69 -8.61
N ALA A 176 6.97 -12.89 -9.58
CA ALA A 176 6.90 -12.01 -10.76
C ALA A 176 6.49 -10.57 -10.38
N ILE A 177 5.49 -10.43 -9.49
CA ILE A 177 5.02 -9.14 -9.01
C ILE A 177 6.09 -8.47 -8.13
N HIS A 178 6.79 -9.23 -7.28
CA HIS A 178 7.93 -8.72 -6.52
C HIS A 178 9.05 -8.22 -7.46
N ALA A 179 9.35 -8.92 -8.55
CA ALA A 179 10.34 -8.47 -9.53
C ALA A 179 9.96 -7.11 -10.14
N PHE A 180 8.67 -6.87 -10.46
CA PHE A 180 8.19 -5.54 -10.86
C PHE A 180 8.41 -4.50 -9.76
N HIS A 181 8.03 -4.80 -8.53
CA HIS A 181 8.15 -3.88 -7.39
C HIS A 181 9.61 -3.60 -6.98
N LEU A 182 10.55 -4.45 -7.39
CA LEU A 182 11.99 -4.31 -7.19
C LEU A 182 12.73 -3.76 -8.42
N TYR A 183 12.02 -3.43 -9.51
CA TYR A 183 12.63 -2.93 -10.73
C TYR A 183 13.40 -1.63 -10.52
N THR A 184 14.60 -1.61 -11.09
CA THR A 184 15.44 -0.41 -11.25
C THR A 184 15.75 -0.24 -12.73
N ASP A 185 15.76 1.00 -13.21
CA ASP A 185 15.99 1.28 -14.62
C ASP A 185 17.44 0.96 -15.03
N PRO A 186 17.65 0.03 -15.99
CA PRO A 186 19.00 -0.31 -16.48
C PRO A 186 19.71 0.88 -17.13
N GLY A 187 18.96 1.86 -17.65
CA GLY A 187 19.49 3.11 -18.21
C GLY A 187 19.96 4.10 -17.15
N GLY A 188 19.76 3.79 -15.86
CA GLY A 188 20.22 4.61 -14.73
C GLY A 188 19.33 5.83 -14.43
N ASN A 189 18.17 5.96 -15.07
CA ASN A 189 17.23 7.04 -14.75
C ASN A 189 16.48 6.72 -13.45
N LYS A 190 16.89 7.35 -12.36
CA LYS A 190 16.34 7.14 -11.03
C LYS A 190 14.85 7.50 -10.89
N ASP A 191 14.32 8.31 -11.78
CA ASP A 191 12.90 8.64 -11.81
C ASP A 191 12.03 7.50 -12.36
N HIS A 192 12.63 6.58 -13.09
CA HIS A 192 12.00 5.39 -13.63
C HIS A 192 12.01 4.18 -12.66
N ASP A 193 12.80 4.24 -11.60
CA ASP A 193 12.89 3.16 -10.61
C ASP A 193 11.55 2.93 -9.90
N ILE A 194 11.12 1.68 -9.79
CA ILE A 194 10.02 1.26 -8.91
C ILE A 194 10.55 1.04 -7.49
N ARG A 195 11.69 0.33 -7.35
CA ARG A 195 12.48 0.30 -6.12
C ARG A 195 13.38 1.52 -6.09
N ILE A 196 13.10 2.46 -5.22
CA ILE A 196 13.88 3.69 -5.13
C ILE A 196 15.08 3.57 -4.19
N ASP A 197 16.16 4.25 -4.61
CA ASP A 197 17.26 4.67 -3.76
C ASP A 197 17.64 6.10 -4.15
N ARG A 198 17.25 7.06 -3.33
CA ARG A 198 17.57 8.47 -3.51
C ARG A 198 18.73 8.86 -2.60
N MET A 199 19.95 8.53 -3.08
CA MET A 199 21.22 8.86 -2.41
C MET A 199 21.28 8.38 -0.95
N GLY A 200 20.78 7.18 -0.66
CA GLY A 200 20.76 6.61 0.67
C GLY A 200 19.85 7.32 1.68
N LYS A 201 19.11 8.36 1.28
CA LYS A 201 18.24 9.13 2.18
C LYS A 201 16.79 8.65 2.20
N MET A 202 16.28 8.28 1.03
CA MET A 202 14.94 7.72 0.86
C MET A 202 15.06 6.42 0.09
N LEU A 203 14.66 5.32 0.71
CA LEU A 203 14.85 3.96 0.19
C LEU A 203 13.52 3.21 0.16
N THR A 204 13.36 2.30 -0.80
CA THR A 204 12.39 1.22 -0.65
C THR A 204 12.94 0.24 0.38
N VAL A 205 12.35 0.23 1.56
CA VAL A 205 12.82 -0.56 2.71
C VAL A 205 12.15 -1.92 2.81
N SER A 206 10.96 -2.07 2.25
CA SER A 206 10.25 -3.36 2.20
C SER A 206 9.24 -3.42 1.07
N VAL A 207 8.90 -4.66 0.66
CA VAL A 207 7.80 -4.96 -0.25
C VAL A 207 6.86 -5.93 0.46
N SER A 208 5.56 -5.61 0.47
CA SER A 208 4.50 -6.47 1.00
C SER A 208 3.59 -6.90 -0.14
N CYS A 209 3.23 -8.17 -0.23
CA CYS A 209 2.26 -8.68 -1.18
C CYS A 209 1.20 -9.51 -0.48
N LEU A 210 -0.05 -9.14 -0.67
CA LEU A 210 -1.22 -9.92 -0.26
C LEU A 210 -1.65 -10.79 -1.44
N GLU A 211 -1.55 -12.10 -1.30
CA GLU A 211 -2.11 -13.06 -2.24
C GLU A 211 -3.41 -13.59 -1.64
N MET A 212 -4.55 -13.28 -2.26
CA MET A 212 -5.87 -13.58 -1.74
C MET A 212 -6.68 -14.39 -2.74
N SER A 213 -7.32 -15.43 -2.26
CA SER A 213 -8.32 -16.22 -2.98
C SER A 213 -9.51 -16.51 -2.05
N ARG A 214 -10.57 -17.11 -2.59
CA ARG A 214 -11.72 -17.53 -1.77
C ARG A 214 -11.39 -18.57 -0.70
N GLN A 215 -10.29 -19.31 -0.88
CA GLN A 215 -9.93 -20.44 0.00
C GLN A 215 -8.85 -20.05 1.00
N LYS A 216 -7.96 -19.15 0.62
CA LYS A 216 -6.77 -18.82 1.43
C LYS A 216 -6.29 -17.42 1.11
N SER A 217 -5.88 -16.73 2.15
CA SER A 217 -5.16 -15.44 2.03
C SER A 217 -3.80 -15.54 2.70
N THR A 218 -2.77 -15.05 2.02
CA THR A 218 -1.39 -15.08 2.51
C THR A 218 -0.77 -13.69 2.40
N PHE A 219 -0.15 -13.26 3.47
CA PHE A 219 0.66 -12.04 3.55
C PHE A 219 2.13 -12.42 3.33
N HIS A 220 2.74 -11.93 2.26
CA HIS A 220 4.18 -12.04 1.97
C HIS A 220 4.86 -10.71 2.26
N TYR A 221 5.99 -10.75 2.94
CA TYR A 221 6.76 -9.57 3.31
C TYR A 221 8.24 -9.80 3.03
N ALA A 222 8.86 -8.87 2.32
CA ALA A 222 10.29 -8.83 2.10
C ALA A 222 10.87 -7.56 2.77
N ASP A 223 11.66 -7.73 3.82
CA ASP A 223 12.49 -6.67 4.38
C ASP A 223 13.77 -6.56 3.55
N LEU A 224 13.95 -5.44 2.86
CA LEU A 224 15.08 -5.25 1.95
C LEU A 224 16.34 -4.76 2.66
N LEU A 225 16.22 -4.27 3.90
CA LEU A 225 17.35 -3.82 4.70
C LEU A 225 17.96 -4.96 5.52
N GLN A 226 17.10 -5.83 6.08
CA GLN A 226 17.53 -7.00 6.86
C GLN A 226 17.68 -8.26 5.99
N VAL A 227 17.26 -8.21 4.71
CA VAL A 227 17.26 -9.35 3.78
C VAL A 227 16.47 -10.53 4.37
N GLN A 228 15.29 -10.25 4.90
CA GLN A 228 14.42 -11.24 5.53
C GLN A 228 13.10 -11.35 4.78
N HIS A 229 12.55 -12.56 4.75
CA HIS A 229 11.25 -12.86 4.14
C HIS A 229 10.34 -13.53 5.16
N HIS A 230 9.09 -13.08 5.18
CA HIS A 230 8.05 -13.63 6.04
C HIS A 230 6.82 -13.96 5.20
N SER A 231 6.14 -15.06 5.54
CA SER A 231 4.86 -15.42 4.95
C SER A 231 3.93 -15.93 6.04
N LEU A 232 2.76 -15.30 6.17
CA LEU A 232 1.74 -15.62 7.15
C LEU A 232 0.39 -15.81 6.45
N SER A 233 -0.33 -16.85 6.80
CA SER A 233 -1.68 -17.12 6.27
C SER A 233 -2.74 -16.85 7.31
N LEU A 234 -3.91 -16.37 6.85
CA LEU A 234 -5.15 -16.23 7.60
C LEU A 234 -6.23 -17.13 7.01
#